data_54f90f16b8722305b5df09efe6d755b5
#
_entry.id   54f90f16b8722305b5df09efe6d755b5
#
_cell.length_a   1.000
_cell.length_b   1.000
_cell.length_c   1.000
_cell.angle_alpha   90.00
_cell.angle_beta   90.00
_cell.angle_gamma   90.00
#
_symmetry.space_group_name_H-M   'P 1'
#
loop_
_entity.id
_entity.type
_entity.pdbx_description
1 polymer ?
#
loop_
_entity_poly.entity_id
_entity_poly.type
_entity_poly.pdbx_seq_one_letter_code
_entity_poly.pdbx_strand_id
1 'polypeptide(L)'
;LSPKECNYWLKNVEAGNLYINRPITGAIVKRQPFGGWKKSSFGPTVKAGSSFYPSVFKRYDEVKDYDMLVNDLQELWSIKSKKIKNDNLQSEHNYSVLYPHKKVLIVHDENPNPEFKKYLDSIKKIFGLTVDEIEFSKLEDNDSIDKYSLVRWLSREPAPEWIYKYNFSLDTNHIVQNSRIEIFSWVREQSISITNHRYGNIGFSPVSIEIR
;
A
#
# COMPACT_ATOMS: atom_id res chain seq x y z
N LEU A 1 10.71 24.46 2.44
CA LEU A 1 11.42 23.59 1.48
C LEU A 1 11.30 24.17 0.09
N SER A 2 12.39 24.18 -0.68
CA SER A 2 12.36 24.45 -2.10
C SER A 2 11.63 23.33 -2.85
N PRO A 3 11.12 23.54 -4.08
CA PRO A 3 10.50 22.48 -4.86
C PRO A 3 11.41 21.25 -5.06
N LYS A 4 12.71 21.49 -5.23
CA LYS A 4 13.70 20.41 -5.36
C LYS A 4 13.83 19.57 -4.08
N GLU A 5 13.87 20.21 -2.91
CA GLU A 5 13.90 19.54 -1.62
C GLU A 5 12.59 18.79 -1.35
N CYS A 6 11.44 19.39 -1.66
CA CYS A 6 10.14 18.73 -1.56
C CYS A 6 10.08 17.46 -2.41
N ASN A 7 10.50 17.53 -3.66
CA ASN A 7 10.51 16.40 -4.57
C ASN A 7 11.46 15.30 -4.10
N TYR A 8 12.64 15.67 -3.61
CA TYR A 8 13.58 14.72 -3.01
C TYR A 8 12.96 14.02 -1.78
N TRP A 9 12.36 14.79 -0.89
CA TRP A 9 11.71 14.27 0.33
C TRP A 9 10.56 13.34 0.00
N LEU A 10 9.64 13.72 -0.91
CA LEU A 10 8.52 12.89 -1.35
C LEU A 10 8.96 11.56 -1.99
N LYS A 11 10.11 11.56 -2.68
CA LYS A 11 10.65 10.35 -3.31
C LYS A 11 11.28 9.36 -2.33
N ASN A 12 11.77 9.84 -1.19
CA ASN A 12 12.60 9.05 -0.28
C ASN A 12 11.93 8.73 1.06
N VAL A 13 10.94 9.52 1.49
CA VAL A 13 10.29 9.28 2.79
C VAL A 13 9.29 8.14 2.68
N GLU A 14 9.50 7.10 3.47
CA GLU A 14 8.64 5.94 3.58
C GLU A 14 7.69 6.06 4.78
N ALA A 15 6.66 6.89 4.63
CA ALA A 15 5.60 7.08 5.61
C ALA A 15 4.23 7.09 4.93
N GLY A 16 3.21 6.62 5.64
CA GLY A 16 1.86 6.56 5.10
C GLY A 16 1.20 7.92 4.92
N ASN A 17 1.54 8.91 5.76
CA ASN A 17 1.04 10.28 5.66
C ASN A 17 2.19 11.25 5.55
N LEU A 18 2.13 12.12 4.56
CA LEU A 18 3.11 13.19 4.31
C LEU A 18 2.42 14.54 4.41
N TYR A 19 2.99 15.43 5.22
CA TYR A 19 2.48 16.77 5.43
C TYR A 19 3.54 17.83 5.07
N ILE A 20 3.19 18.77 4.20
CA ILE A 20 4.07 19.85 3.75
C ILE A 20 3.45 21.17 4.15
N ASN A 21 4.22 22.02 4.85
CA ASN A 21 3.83 23.33 5.35
C ASN A 21 2.58 23.30 6.27
N ARG A 22 2.42 22.23 7.04
CA ARG A 22 1.31 22.11 8.01
C ARG A 22 1.71 21.23 9.20
N PRO A 23 1.00 21.34 10.34
CA PRO A 23 1.14 20.41 11.46
C PRO A 23 0.80 18.98 11.06
N ILE A 24 1.37 18.01 11.74
CA ILE A 24 1.14 16.56 11.53
C ILE A 24 -0.19 16.06 12.13
N THR A 25 -1.02 16.95 12.64
CA THR A 25 -2.32 16.67 13.27
C THR A 25 -3.47 17.11 12.40
N GLY A 26 -4.69 16.64 12.72
CA GLY A 26 -5.91 17.13 12.10
C GLY A 26 -6.22 16.48 10.74
N ALA A 27 -5.98 15.20 10.60
CA ALA A 27 -6.42 14.43 9.42
C ALA A 27 -7.95 14.45 9.31
N ILE A 28 -8.45 14.73 8.10
CA ILE A 28 -9.87 14.83 7.80
C ILE A 28 -10.25 13.69 6.85
N VAL A 29 -11.35 13.00 7.16
CA VAL A 29 -11.92 11.93 6.34
C VAL A 29 -12.08 12.38 4.89
N LYS A 30 -11.70 11.54 3.96
CA LYS A 30 -11.64 11.76 2.51
C LYS A 30 -10.58 12.76 2.04
N ARG A 31 -10.15 13.74 2.86
CA ARG A 31 -9.07 14.67 2.48
C ARG A 31 -7.70 14.06 2.72
N GLN A 32 -7.47 13.65 3.97
CA GLN A 32 -6.20 13.05 4.41
C GLN A 32 -6.48 11.67 5.04
N PRO A 33 -6.73 10.64 4.26
CA PRO A 33 -6.81 9.30 4.80
C PRO A 33 -5.60 8.98 5.66
N PHE A 34 -5.83 8.48 6.89
CA PHE A 34 -4.80 8.35 7.91
C PHE A 34 -4.44 6.90 8.18
N GLY A 35 -3.15 6.59 8.15
CA GLY A 35 -2.61 5.27 8.46
C GLY A 35 -1.11 5.18 8.17
N GLY A 36 -0.45 4.31 8.90
CA GLY A 36 1.00 4.10 8.78
C GLY A 36 1.40 3.17 7.65
N TRP A 37 2.70 2.95 7.56
CA TRP A 37 3.34 1.89 6.78
C TRP A 37 4.24 1.06 7.70
N LYS A 38 4.63 -0.14 7.28
CA LYS A 38 5.54 -1.03 8.02
C LYS A 38 5.05 -1.28 9.46
N LYS A 39 5.88 -1.15 10.46
CA LYS A 39 5.52 -1.35 11.90
C LYS A 39 4.49 -0.37 12.45
N SER A 40 4.19 0.73 11.76
CA SER A 40 3.09 1.65 12.14
C SER A 40 1.76 1.30 11.45
N SER A 41 1.68 0.14 10.82
CA SER A 41 0.49 -0.41 10.18
C SER A 41 0.32 -1.87 10.58
N PHE A 42 -0.92 -2.36 10.56
CA PHE A 42 -1.26 -3.76 10.78
C PHE A 42 -2.17 -4.25 9.67
N GLY A 43 -1.90 -5.45 9.14
CA GLY A 43 -2.66 -6.02 8.03
C GLY A 43 -2.58 -5.22 6.72
N PRO A 44 -3.60 -5.32 5.86
CA PRO A 44 -3.70 -4.54 4.64
C PRO A 44 -3.67 -3.03 4.93
N THR A 45 -2.85 -2.28 4.22
CA THR A 45 -2.55 -0.87 4.52
C THR A 45 -3.66 0.11 4.13
N VAL A 46 -4.92 -0.29 4.25
CA VAL A 46 -6.08 0.58 3.98
C VAL A 46 -6.19 1.65 5.04
N LYS A 47 -6.21 2.91 4.61
CA LYS A 47 -6.22 4.05 5.52
C LYS A 47 -7.60 4.40 6.02
N ALA A 48 -7.71 4.73 7.32
CA ALA A 48 -8.92 5.29 7.90
C ALA A 48 -9.32 6.58 7.16
N GLY A 49 -10.59 6.66 6.76
CA GLY A 49 -11.11 7.78 5.97
C GLY A 49 -10.83 7.71 4.46
N SER A 50 -10.16 6.67 3.98
CA SER A 50 -10.08 6.33 2.56
C SER A 50 -11.41 5.84 2.01
N SER A 51 -11.62 5.98 0.69
CA SER A 51 -12.79 5.42 0.00
C SER A 51 -12.84 3.88 0.04
N PHE A 52 -11.73 3.24 0.37
CA PHE A 52 -11.63 1.79 0.54
C PHE A 52 -11.89 1.33 1.99
N TYR A 53 -11.81 2.23 2.97
CA TYR A 53 -11.87 1.89 4.38
C TYR A 53 -13.14 1.11 4.81
N PRO A 54 -14.35 1.40 4.29
CA PRO A 54 -15.53 0.61 4.61
C PRO A 54 -15.42 -0.88 4.25
N SER A 55 -14.52 -1.21 3.34
CA SER A 55 -14.31 -2.61 2.91
C SER A 55 -13.68 -3.48 4.01
N VAL A 56 -12.87 -2.91 4.91
CA VAL A 56 -12.21 -3.68 5.98
C VAL A 56 -13.20 -4.24 7.04
N PHE A 57 -14.43 -3.74 7.07
CA PHE A 57 -15.48 -4.19 7.98
C PHE A 57 -16.36 -5.30 7.39
N LYS A 58 -16.06 -5.78 6.20
CA LYS A 58 -16.81 -6.84 5.52
C LYS A 58 -16.06 -8.16 5.59
N ARG A 59 -16.81 -9.26 5.53
CA ARG A 59 -16.26 -10.58 5.26
C ARG A 59 -16.21 -10.79 3.76
N TYR A 60 -15.19 -11.46 3.30
CA TYR A 60 -14.99 -11.80 1.90
C TYR A 60 -14.76 -13.29 1.75
N ASP A 61 -15.29 -13.84 0.68
CA ASP A 61 -15.00 -15.20 0.29
C ASP A 61 -13.56 -15.31 -0.21
N GLU A 62 -12.94 -16.46 0.06
CA GLU A 62 -11.69 -16.84 -0.58
C GLU A 62 -11.87 -16.86 -2.10
N VAL A 63 -10.75 -16.68 -2.82
CA VAL A 63 -10.75 -16.69 -4.27
C VAL A 63 -11.25 -18.03 -4.80
N LYS A 64 -12.19 -17.98 -5.75
CA LYS A 64 -12.73 -19.13 -6.47
C LYS A 64 -12.34 -19.10 -7.95
N ASP A 65 -12.11 -17.91 -8.48
CA ASP A 65 -11.75 -17.66 -9.88
C ASP A 65 -10.60 -16.65 -9.95
N TYR A 66 -9.39 -17.15 -10.13
CA TYR A 66 -8.19 -16.33 -10.22
C TYR A 66 -8.18 -15.47 -11.49
N ASP A 67 -8.69 -15.96 -12.61
CA ASP A 67 -8.69 -15.21 -13.86
C ASP A 67 -9.64 -14.00 -13.78
N MET A 68 -10.81 -14.17 -13.18
CA MET A 68 -11.73 -13.07 -12.88
C MET A 68 -11.07 -12.04 -11.95
N LEU A 69 -10.45 -12.51 -10.87
CA LEU A 69 -9.78 -11.62 -9.91
C LEU A 69 -8.64 -10.81 -10.57
N VAL A 70 -7.84 -11.45 -11.42
CA VAL A 70 -6.75 -10.79 -12.17
C VAL A 70 -7.30 -9.68 -13.08
N ASN A 71 -8.38 -9.94 -13.81
CA ASN A 71 -9.02 -8.96 -14.68
C ASN A 71 -9.53 -7.76 -13.88
N ASP A 72 -10.22 -8.01 -12.77
CA ASP A 72 -10.73 -6.96 -11.87
C ASP A 72 -9.60 -6.13 -11.25
N LEU A 73 -8.49 -6.76 -10.86
CA LEU A 73 -7.31 -6.07 -10.34
C LEU A 73 -6.63 -5.21 -11.40
N GLN A 74 -6.52 -5.70 -12.63
CA GLN A 74 -5.94 -4.95 -13.74
C GLN A 74 -6.79 -3.73 -14.09
N GLU A 75 -8.11 -3.87 -14.17
CA GLU A 75 -9.03 -2.76 -14.37
C GLU A 75 -8.91 -1.73 -13.25
N LEU A 76 -9.01 -2.17 -11.99
CA LEU A 76 -8.91 -1.30 -10.82
C LEU A 76 -7.57 -0.56 -10.79
N TRP A 77 -6.46 -1.24 -11.09
CA TRP A 77 -5.13 -0.64 -11.12
C TRP A 77 -4.99 0.39 -12.23
N SER A 78 -5.55 0.14 -13.42
CA SER A 78 -5.54 1.12 -14.52
C SER A 78 -6.16 2.46 -14.14
N ILE A 79 -7.16 2.44 -13.26
CA ILE A 79 -7.86 3.63 -12.74
C ILE A 79 -7.11 4.23 -11.54
N LYS A 80 -6.63 3.40 -10.61
CA LYS A 80 -6.11 3.82 -9.30
C LYS A 80 -4.59 4.01 -9.24
N SER A 81 -3.84 3.59 -10.24
CA SER A 81 -2.39 3.81 -10.33
C SER A 81 -2.00 5.29 -10.47
N LYS A 82 -2.95 6.13 -10.83
CA LYS A 82 -2.75 7.58 -10.92
C LYS A 82 -3.00 8.23 -9.57
N LYS A 83 -2.29 9.34 -9.28
CA LYS A 83 -2.59 10.16 -8.11
C LYS A 83 -4.03 10.67 -8.16
N ILE A 84 -4.73 10.55 -7.06
CA ILE A 84 -6.11 11.03 -6.91
C ILE A 84 -6.07 12.31 -6.08
N LYS A 85 -6.55 13.42 -6.65
CA LYS A 85 -6.78 14.63 -5.88
C LYS A 85 -8.05 14.46 -5.07
N ASN A 86 -7.95 14.59 -3.75
CA ASN A 86 -9.04 14.27 -2.82
C ASN A 86 -10.08 15.39 -2.67
N ASP A 87 -9.70 16.63 -3.04
CA ASP A 87 -10.57 17.81 -2.93
C ASP A 87 -10.19 18.91 -3.92
N ASN A 88 -10.97 20.00 -3.93
CA ASN A 88 -10.75 21.19 -4.75
C ASN A 88 -10.50 22.46 -3.90
N LEU A 89 -9.88 22.32 -2.75
CA LEU A 89 -9.53 23.46 -1.91
C LEU A 89 -8.47 24.34 -2.60
N GLN A 90 -8.57 25.65 -2.39
CA GLN A 90 -7.61 26.60 -2.96
C GLN A 90 -6.33 26.68 -2.14
N SER A 91 -6.46 26.60 -0.81
CA SER A 91 -5.34 26.76 0.13
C SER A 91 -4.63 25.48 0.51
N GLU A 92 -5.17 24.34 0.08
CA GLU A 92 -4.69 23.02 0.46
C GLU A 92 -4.83 22.05 -0.72
N HIS A 93 -3.83 21.21 -0.92
CA HIS A 93 -3.87 20.13 -1.89
C HIS A 93 -3.68 18.79 -1.18
N ASN A 94 -4.67 17.91 -1.35
CA ASN A 94 -4.68 16.59 -0.75
C ASN A 94 -4.72 15.52 -1.84
N TYR A 95 -3.79 14.58 -1.76
CA TYR A 95 -3.66 13.51 -2.72
C TYR A 95 -3.64 12.14 -2.03
N SER A 96 -4.26 11.17 -2.65
CA SER A 96 -4.05 9.75 -2.36
C SER A 96 -3.30 9.10 -3.52
N VAL A 97 -2.28 8.32 -3.17
CA VAL A 97 -1.45 7.60 -4.15
C VAL A 97 -1.29 6.16 -3.69
N LEU A 98 -1.44 5.23 -4.61
CA LEU A 98 -1.15 3.82 -4.38
C LEU A 98 0.24 3.49 -4.94
N TYR A 99 1.09 2.91 -4.11
CA TYR A 99 2.44 2.47 -4.50
C TYR A 99 2.54 0.96 -4.41
N PRO A 100 2.95 0.26 -5.46
CA PRO A 100 3.28 -1.15 -5.37
C PRO A 100 4.38 -1.42 -4.33
N HIS A 101 4.32 -2.56 -3.68
CA HIS A 101 5.43 -3.03 -2.87
C HIS A 101 6.62 -3.34 -3.79
N LYS A 102 7.85 -3.00 -3.36
CA LYS A 102 9.03 -3.20 -4.19
C LYS A 102 9.39 -4.69 -4.29
N LYS A 103 9.41 -5.35 -3.15
CA LYS A 103 9.76 -6.75 -3.03
C LYS A 103 8.87 -7.43 -2.02
N VAL A 104 8.26 -8.55 -2.41
CA VAL A 104 7.29 -9.31 -1.62
C VAL A 104 7.83 -10.71 -1.39
N LEU A 105 7.70 -11.20 -0.16
CA LEU A 105 7.89 -12.61 0.16
C LEU A 105 6.51 -13.25 0.36
N ILE A 106 6.28 -14.37 -0.30
CA ILE A 106 5.11 -15.22 -0.06
C ILE A 106 5.54 -16.45 0.71
N VAL A 107 4.89 -16.68 1.85
CA VAL A 107 5.09 -17.87 2.68
C VAL A 107 3.87 -18.76 2.51
N HIS A 108 4.07 -20.02 2.12
CA HIS A 108 3.01 -21.01 1.90
C HIS A 108 3.40 -22.38 2.48
N ASP A 109 2.45 -23.31 2.62
CA ASP A 109 2.69 -24.64 3.22
C ASP A 109 3.37 -25.61 2.25
N GLU A 110 2.79 -25.75 1.05
CA GLU A 110 3.23 -26.70 0.03
C GLU A 110 3.36 -26.00 -1.34
N ASN A 111 3.86 -26.74 -2.32
CA ASN A 111 3.93 -26.24 -3.69
C ASN A 111 2.56 -25.73 -4.16
N PRO A 112 2.45 -24.46 -4.47
CA PRO A 112 1.19 -23.87 -4.88
C PRO A 112 0.71 -24.49 -6.20
N ASN A 113 -0.60 -24.59 -6.35
CA ASN A 113 -1.22 -25.14 -7.56
C ASN A 113 -0.91 -24.26 -8.80
N PRO A 114 -1.06 -24.80 -10.02
CA PRO A 114 -0.76 -24.07 -11.25
C PRO A 114 -1.56 -22.77 -11.42
N GLU A 115 -2.81 -22.73 -10.96
CA GLU A 115 -3.66 -21.53 -11.05
C GLU A 115 -3.12 -20.40 -10.18
N PHE A 116 -2.68 -20.70 -8.96
CA PHE A 116 -2.02 -19.75 -8.09
C PHE A 116 -0.72 -19.21 -8.70
N LYS A 117 0.11 -20.08 -9.32
CA LYS A 117 1.33 -19.64 -10.02
C LYS A 117 1.01 -18.67 -11.15
N LYS A 118 0.01 -18.98 -11.98
CA LYS A 118 -0.47 -18.12 -13.05
C LYS A 118 -0.97 -16.77 -12.50
N TYR A 119 -1.70 -16.80 -11.38
CA TYR A 119 -2.14 -15.60 -10.66
C TYR A 119 -0.94 -14.75 -10.24
N LEU A 120 0.06 -15.32 -9.57
CA LEU A 120 1.25 -14.58 -9.14
C LEU A 120 2.02 -13.96 -10.30
N ASP A 121 2.15 -14.66 -11.42
CA ASP A 121 2.81 -14.13 -12.60
C ASP A 121 2.04 -12.94 -13.20
N SER A 122 0.71 -12.96 -13.11
CA SER A 122 -0.12 -11.84 -13.50
C SER A 122 0.04 -10.64 -12.55
N ILE A 123 0.07 -10.89 -11.24
CA ILE A 123 0.30 -9.88 -10.22
C ILE A 123 1.68 -9.19 -10.39
N LYS A 124 2.73 -9.97 -10.62
CA LYS A 124 4.08 -9.44 -10.92
C LYS A 124 4.05 -8.46 -12.09
N LYS A 125 3.30 -8.79 -13.15
CA LYS A 125 3.15 -7.93 -14.35
C LYS A 125 2.31 -6.69 -14.10
N ILE A 126 1.15 -6.85 -13.45
CA ILE A 126 0.21 -5.73 -13.20
C ILE A 126 0.86 -4.64 -12.35
N PHE A 127 1.55 -5.02 -11.28
CA PHE A 127 2.10 -4.09 -10.29
C PHE A 127 3.61 -3.86 -10.42
N GLY A 128 4.31 -4.57 -11.30
CA GLY A 128 5.76 -4.45 -11.45
C GLY A 128 6.54 -4.95 -10.22
N LEU A 129 6.07 -6.02 -9.57
CA LEU A 129 6.63 -6.53 -8.33
C LEU A 129 7.76 -7.53 -8.58
N THR A 130 8.71 -7.56 -7.63
CA THR A 130 9.57 -8.72 -7.41
C THR A 130 8.97 -9.58 -6.30
N VAL A 131 8.67 -10.84 -6.60
CA VAL A 131 8.06 -11.78 -5.65
C VAL A 131 8.96 -12.99 -5.51
N ASP A 132 9.39 -13.25 -4.27
CA ASP A 132 10.06 -14.48 -3.87
C ASP A 132 9.02 -15.36 -3.13
N GLU A 133 9.14 -16.67 -3.26
CA GLU A 133 8.28 -17.66 -2.63
C GLU A 133 9.12 -18.58 -1.75
N ILE A 134 8.59 -18.94 -0.57
CA ILE A 134 9.23 -19.89 0.34
C ILE A 134 8.20 -20.77 1.02
N GLU A 135 8.50 -22.06 1.16
CA GLU A 135 7.72 -22.95 2.01
C GLU A 135 7.95 -22.58 3.48
N PHE A 136 6.89 -22.63 4.29
CA PHE A 136 6.98 -22.35 5.73
C PHE A 136 8.04 -23.21 6.42
N SER A 137 8.11 -24.50 6.08
CA SER A 137 9.08 -25.44 6.63
C SER A 137 10.55 -25.07 6.38
N LYS A 138 10.83 -24.22 5.40
CA LYS A 138 12.16 -23.74 5.02
C LYS A 138 12.44 -22.32 5.46
N LEU A 139 11.46 -21.67 6.11
CA LEU A 139 11.59 -20.31 6.56
C LEU A 139 12.41 -20.26 7.86
N GLU A 140 13.49 -19.49 7.86
CA GLU A 140 14.38 -19.32 8.99
C GLU A 140 14.40 -17.87 9.48
N ASP A 141 14.66 -17.68 10.78
CA ASP A 141 14.89 -16.38 11.38
C ASP A 141 16.28 -15.85 10.99
N ASN A 142 16.36 -15.11 9.90
CA ASN A 142 17.60 -14.49 9.49
C ASN A 142 17.37 -13.09 8.90
N ASP A 143 18.37 -12.22 8.98
CA ASP A 143 18.26 -10.82 8.57
C ASP A 143 18.00 -10.61 7.07
N SER A 144 18.13 -11.66 6.24
CA SER A 144 17.82 -11.57 4.81
C SER A 144 16.36 -11.29 4.53
N ILE A 145 15.47 -11.53 5.51
CA ILE A 145 14.03 -11.26 5.37
C ILE A 145 13.69 -9.76 5.44
N ASP A 146 14.53 -8.92 6.03
CA ASP A 146 14.29 -7.46 6.15
C ASP A 146 14.37 -6.70 4.82
N LYS A 147 14.85 -7.37 3.76
CA LYS A 147 14.86 -6.81 2.40
C LYS A 147 13.48 -6.70 1.76
N TYR A 148 12.47 -7.39 2.30
CA TYR A 148 11.10 -7.35 1.80
C TYR A 148 10.33 -6.14 2.34
N SER A 149 9.48 -5.57 1.51
CA SER A 149 8.55 -4.50 1.92
C SER A 149 7.21 -5.04 2.41
N LEU A 150 6.91 -6.28 2.03
CA LEU A 150 5.73 -7.03 2.43
C LEU A 150 6.10 -8.52 2.57
N VAL A 151 5.60 -9.14 3.63
CA VAL A 151 5.48 -10.60 3.74
C VAL A 151 4.01 -10.97 3.70
N ARG A 152 3.61 -11.75 2.70
CA ARG A 152 2.27 -12.30 2.59
C ARG A 152 2.27 -13.74 3.11
N TRP A 153 1.56 -13.93 4.21
CA TRP A 153 1.52 -15.18 4.92
C TRP A 153 0.28 -15.97 4.49
N LEU A 154 0.47 -16.96 3.64
CA LEU A 154 -0.58 -17.84 3.12
C LEU A 154 -0.52 -19.26 3.71
N SER A 155 0.40 -19.50 4.65
CA SER A 155 0.46 -20.74 5.41
C SER A 155 -0.70 -20.83 6.39
N ARG A 156 -1.15 -22.06 6.67
CA ARG A 156 -2.13 -22.38 7.72
C ARG A 156 -1.52 -22.30 9.11
N GLU A 157 -0.21 -22.46 9.20
CA GLU A 157 0.53 -22.29 10.43
C GLU A 157 0.59 -20.82 10.82
N PRO A 158 0.47 -20.47 12.11
CA PRO A 158 0.57 -19.09 12.54
C PRO A 158 1.96 -18.52 12.26
N ALA A 159 2.01 -17.25 11.93
CA ALA A 159 3.29 -16.56 11.75
C ALA A 159 4.09 -16.57 13.06
N PRO A 160 5.37 -16.97 13.04
CA PRO A 160 6.17 -17.09 14.27
C PRO A 160 6.43 -15.72 14.88
N GLU A 161 6.57 -15.66 16.21
CA GLU A 161 6.76 -14.40 16.94
C GLU A 161 7.98 -13.59 16.46
N TRP A 162 9.06 -14.26 16.09
CA TRP A 162 10.26 -13.57 15.61
C TRP A 162 10.04 -12.74 14.35
N ILE A 163 8.99 -13.05 13.53
CA ILE A 163 8.73 -12.31 12.29
C ILE A 163 8.39 -10.84 12.54
N TYR A 164 7.81 -10.53 13.70
CA TYR A 164 7.39 -9.17 14.08
C TYR A 164 8.56 -8.25 14.47
N LYS A 165 9.79 -8.77 14.59
CA LYS A 165 10.96 -7.92 14.85
C LYS A 165 11.39 -7.14 13.60
N TYR A 166 11.06 -7.60 12.40
CA TYR A 166 11.47 -7.01 11.12
C TYR A 166 10.58 -5.85 10.68
N ASN A 167 11.10 -5.03 9.76
CA ASN A 167 10.46 -3.75 9.37
C ASN A 167 9.74 -3.84 8.00
N PHE A 168 8.85 -4.81 7.85
CA PHE A 168 7.97 -4.94 6.70
C PHE A 168 6.49 -4.93 7.12
N SER A 169 5.57 -4.85 6.16
CA SER A 169 4.16 -5.12 6.41
C SER A 169 3.92 -6.64 6.39
N LEU A 170 3.16 -7.15 7.35
CA LEU A 170 2.73 -8.55 7.38
C LEU A 170 1.25 -8.63 7.04
N ASP A 171 0.92 -9.36 5.97
CA ASP A 171 -0.46 -9.66 5.58
C ASP A 171 -0.72 -11.16 5.72
N THR A 172 -1.60 -11.50 6.65
CA THR A 172 -1.99 -12.88 6.97
C THR A 172 -3.36 -13.25 6.38
N ASN A 173 -3.94 -12.39 5.55
CA ASN A 173 -5.23 -12.68 4.95
C ASN A 173 -5.10 -13.67 3.78
N HIS A 174 -6.10 -14.52 3.64
CA HIS A 174 -6.26 -15.31 2.43
C HIS A 174 -6.44 -14.43 1.19
N ILE A 175 -6.23 -15.02 0.01
CA ILE A 175 -6.55 -14.34 -1.24
C ILE A 175 -8.08 -14.28 -1.35
N VAL A 176 -8.59 -13.07 -1.50
CA VAL A 176 -10.04 -12.84 -1.53
C VAL A 176 -10.52 -12.50 -2.94
N GLN A 177 -11.75 -12.93 -3.28
CA GLN A 177 -12.36 -12.71 -4.61
C GLN A 177 -12.67 -11.22 -4.88
N ASN A 178 -12.43 -10.30 -3.96
CA ASN A 178 -12.73 -8.89 -4.09
C ASN A 178 -11.50 -8.05 -4.38
N SER A 179 -11.37 -7.56 -5.61
CA SER A 179 -10.21 -6.77 -6.06
C SER A 179 -9.98 -5.48 -5.25
N ARG A 180 -11.03 -4.87 -4.69
CA ARG A 180 -10.90 -3.64 -3.88
C ARG A 180 -10.22 -3.85 -2.53
N ILE A 181 -10.20 -5.09 -2.04
CA ILE A 181 -9.44 -5.49 -0.84
C ILE A 181 -8.14 -6.14 -1.25
N GLU A 182 -8.20 -7.09 -2.18
CA GLU A 182 -7.03 -7.85 -2.60
C GLU A 182 -5.89 -6.94 -3.13
N ILE A 183 -6.23 -5.80 -3.73
CA ILE A 183 -5.23 -4.83 -4.19
C ILE A 183 -4.29 -4.38 -3.06
N PHE A 184 -4.78 -4.24 -1.82
CA PHE A 184 -3.97 -3.78 -0.69
C PHE A 184 -2.99 -4.82 -0.14
N SER A 185 -3.08 -6.06 -0.62
CA SER A 185 -2.04 -7.07 -0.42
C SER A 185 -0.86 -6.89 -1.39
N TRP A 186 -0.92 -5.94 -2.35
CA TRP A 186 0.10 -5.72 -3.37
C TRP A 186 0.58 -4.27 -3.43
N VAL A 187 -0.25 -3.35 -2.93
CA VAL A 187 0.05 -1.91 -2.91
C VAL A 187 -0.15 -1.34 -1.52
N ARG A 188 0.48 -0.19 -1.26
CA ARG A 188 0.33 0.61 -0.04
C ARG A 188 -0.19 2.00 -0.39
N GLU A 189 -1.15 2.49 0.37
CA GLU A 189 -1.72 3.81 0.19
C GLU A 189 -0.87 4.87 0.89
N GLN A 190 -0.58 5.99 0.21
CA GLN A 190 0.03 7.17 0.79
C GLN A 190 -0.91 8.36 0.66
N SER A 191 -1.04 9.12 1.73
CA SER A 191 -1.78 10.37 1.77
C SER A 191 -0.78 11.53 1.83
N ILE A 192 -0.91 12.50 0.92
CA ILE A 192 -0.03 13.66 0.83
C ILE A 192 -0.89 14.91 0.97
N SER A 193 -0.57 15.76 1.94
CA SER A 193 -1.26 17.00 2.18
C SER A 193 -0.30 18.18 2.17
N ILE A 194 -0.63 19.19 1.37
CA ILE A 194 0.21 20.38 1.14
C ILE A 194 -0.60 21.62 1.42
N THR A 195 -0.15 22.44 2.36
CA THR A 195 -0.75 23.74 2.62
C THR A 195 -0.04 24.82 1.81
N ASN A 196 -0.81 25.57 1.03
CA ASN A 196 -0.32 26.58 0.09
C ASN A 196 -0.47 28.01 0.58
N HIS A 197 -1.00 28.22 1.78
CA HIS A 197 -1.15 29.55 2.33
C HIS A 197 -0.12 29.84 3.41
N ARG A 198 0.28 31.11 3.53
CA ARG A 198 1.05 31.65 4.63
C ARG A 198 0.37 32.92 5.11
N TYR A 199 0.09 33.02 6.41
CA TYR A 199 -0.56 34.20 7.02
C TYR A 199 -1.88 34.61 6.35
N GLY A 200 -2.70 33.66 5.92
CA GLY A 200 -3.98 33.96 5.27
C GLY A 200 -3.90 34.28 3.77
N ASN A 201 -2.71 34.47 3.22
CA ASN A 201 -2.52 34.74 1.80
C ASN A 201 -2.28 33.42 1.03
N ILE A 202 -3.04 33.19 -0.03
CA ILE A 202 -2.81 32.14 -1.01
C ILE A 202 -1.66 32.61 -1.92
N GLY A 203 -0.45 32.54 -1.40
CA GLY A 203 0.73 33.12 -2.07
C GLY A 203 1.69 32.12 -2.67
N PHE A 204 1.41 30.84 -2.57
CA PHE A 204 2.31 29.81 -3.02
C PHE A 204 1.54 28.70 -3.74
N SER A 205 1.50 28.79 -5.06
CA SER A 205 1.27 27.58 -5.85
C SER A 205 2.51 26.71 -5.67
N PRO A 206 2.43 25.48 -5.13
CA PRO A 206 3.57 24.61 -5.13
C PRO A 206 3.89 24.33 -6.58
N VAL A 207 4.94 24.96 -7.06
CA VAL A 207 5.53 24.71 -8.37
C VAL A 207 5.70 23.21 -8.50
N SER A 208 4.95 22.60 -9.43
CA SER A 208 5.13 21.25 -9.93
C SER A 208 5.78 20.26 -8.95
N ILE A 209 5.05 19.88 -7.89
CA ILE A 209 5.44 18.75 -7.07
C ILE A 209 5.15 17.49 -7.90
N GLU A 210 6.19 16.83 -8.35
CA GLU A 210 6.11 15.56 -9.02
C GLU A 210 5.76 14.46 -8.00
N ILE A 211 4.47 14.23 -7.83
CA ILE A 211 3.96 13.05 -7.14
C ILE A 211 3.97 11.95 -8.19
N ARG A 212 4.70 10.88 -7.93
CA ARG A 212 4.79 9.68 -8.78
C ARG A 212 3.45 8.99 -8.91
#